data_347f971d66b9c0b54848580911b7b006
#
_entry.id   347f971d66b9c0b54848580911b7b006
#
_cell.length_a   1.000
_cell.length_b   1.000
_cell.length_c   1.000
_cell.angle_alpha   90.00
_cell.angle_beta   90.00
_cell.angle_gamma   90.00
#
_symmetry.space_group_name_H-M   'P 1'
#
loop_
_entity.id
_entity.type
_entity.pdbx_description
1 polymer ?
#
loop_
_entity_poly.entity_id
_entity_poly.type
_entity_poly.pdbx_seq_one_letter_code
_entity_poly.pdbx_strand_id
1 'polypeptide(L)'
;TIAHYRELGFTIAIDDLGAGYSGLKQWSELCPDFVKIDRYFIDHCDESEVKKEFLKSITVLAKATNTAVIAEGIERVEELAYVESLGIANVQGFLLEKPNSNPSLDYSSEQLQALNFKQPSNTFDQSMAIGWLAVTQEAIDSETRCKDAHKLFEKDKAVMSLAVLNKAGQPVGLLHKDQLTEVFAAPYGHALY
;
A
#
# COMPACT_ATOMS: atom_id res chain seq x y z
N THR A 1 28.97 -10.36 -12.21
CA THR A 1 28.31 -10.34 -10.90
C THR A 1 27.04 -9.50 -10.99
N ILE A 2 26.05 -9.75 -10.14
CA ILE A 2 24.76 -8.99 -10.10
C ILE A 2 25.03 -7.50 -9.87
N ALA A 3 25.97 -7.14 -9.01
CA ALA A 3 26.35 -5.74 -8.78
C ALA A 3 26.70 -5.01 -10.09
N HIS A 4 27.42 -5.66 -10.99
CA HIS A 4 27.76 -5.08 -12.30
C HIS A 4 26.53 -4.79 -13.16
N TYR A 5 25.52 -5.68 -13.18
CA TYR A 5 24.28 -5.42 -13.95
C TYR A 5 23.48 -4.26 -13.34
N ARG A 6 23.47 -4.13 -12.00
CA ARG A 6 22.83 -2.98 -11.35
C ARG A 6 23.50 -1.66 -11.68
N GLU A 7 24.84 -1.64 -11.72
CA GLU A 7 25.62 -0.46 -12.16
C GLU A 7 25.29 -0.06 -13.61
N LEU A 8 24.93 -1.02 -14.45
CA LEU A 8 24.47 -0.78 -15.84
C LEU A 8 22.98 -0.39 -15.91
N GLY A 9 22.28 -0.29 -14.78
CA GLY A 9 20.88 0.11 -14.73
C GLY A 9 19.86 -1.02 -14.91
N PHE A 10 20.31 -2.30 -14.89
CA PHE A 10 19.37 -3.43 -14.93
C PHE A 10 18.70 -3.67 -13.58
N THR A 11 17.42 -4.03 -13.63
CA THR A 11 16.67 -4.55 -12.49
C THR A 11 16.81 -6.07 -12.41
N ILE A 12 16.75 -6.63 -11.20
CA ILE A 12 16.94 -8.04 -10.94
C ILE A 12 15.60 -8.66 -10.56
N ALA A 13 15.25 -9.76 -11.23
CA ALA A 13 14.09 -10.55 -10.90
C ALA A 13 14.50 -11.96 -10.46
N ILE A 14 13.82 -12.49 -9.44
CA ILE A 14 13.83 -13.92 -9.11
C ILE A 14 12.63 -14.54 -9.81
N ASP A 15 12.89 -15.58 -10.59
CA ASP A 15 11.87 -16.35 -11.30
C ASP A 15 11.49 -17.62 -10.54
N ASP A 16 10.29 -18.14 -10.79
CA ASP A 16 9.78 -19.40 -10.27
C ASP A 16 9.88 -19.53 -8.73
N LEU A 17 9.55 -18.47 -8.00
CA LEU A 17 9.54 -18.52 -6.54
C LEU A 17 8.52 -19.58 -6.06
N GLY A 18 9.04 -20.62 -5.41
CA GLY A 18 8.27 -21.73 -4.87
C GLY A 18 8.41 -23.03 -5.64
N ALA A 19 8.92 -23.04 -6.86
CA ALA A 19 9.18 -24.27 -7.63
C ALA A 19 10.42 -25.05 -7.17
N GLY A 20 11.24 -24.48 -6.26
CA GLY A 20 12.48 -25.09 -5.79
C GLY A 20 12.89 -24.71 -4.37
N TYR A 21 13.98 -25.35 -3.89
CA TYR A 21 14.44 -25.21 -2.49
C TYR A 21 15.20 -23.91 -2.15
N SER A 22 15.53 -23.07 -3.12
CA SER A 22 16.49 -21.94 -2.92
C SER A 22 15.89 -20.55 -3.02
N GLY A 23 14.61 -20.39 -3.37
CA GLY A 23 14.02 -19.10 -3.69
C GLY A 23 14.13 -18.06 -2.57
N LEU A 24 13.79 -18.41 -1.32
CA LEU A 24 13.90 -17.47 -0.20
C LEU A 24 15.36 -17.16 0.17
N LYS A 25 16.29 -18.12 0.02
CA LYS A 25 17.70 -17.88 0.21
C LYS A 25 18.24 -16.91 -0.83
N GLN A 26 17.90 -17.13 -2.10
CA GLN A 26 18.27 -16.24 -3.19
C GLN A 26 17.70 -14.83 -2.95
N TRP A 27 16.45 -14.72 -2.49
CA TRP A 27 15.84 -13.43 -2.15
C TRP A 27 16.68 -12.68 -1.11
N SER A 28 17.08 -13.33 -0.02
CA SER A 28 17.87 -12.70 1.03
C SER A 28 19.28 -12.29 0.57
N GLU A 29 19.88 -13.03 -0.36
CA GLU A 29 21.22 -12.76 -0.87
C GLU A 29 21.24 -11.71 -1.98
N LEU A 30 20.21 -11.70 -2.83
CA LEU A 30 20.17 -10.88 -4.04
C LEU A 30 19.45 -9.56 -3.84
N CYS A 31 18.54 -9.45 -2.86
CA CYS A 31 17.67 -8.31 -2.64
C CYS A 31 17.04 -7.85 -3.98
N PRO A 32 16.21 -8.69 -4.64
CA PRO A 32 15.74 -8.45 -5.99
C PRO A 32 14.77 -7.27 -6.07
N ASP A 33 14.65 -6.67 -7.25
CA ASP A 33 13.66 -5.64 -7.54
C ASP A 33 12.28 -6.26 -7.79
N PHE A 34 12.26 -7.48 -8.38
CA PHE A 34 11.05 -8.25 -8.67
C PHE A 34 11.16 -9.70 -8.21
N VAL A 35 10.05 -10.26 -7.81
CA VAL A 35 9.90 -11.69 -7.55
C VAL A 35 8.67 -12.19 -8.28
N LYS A 36 8.84 -13.25 -9.10
CA LYS A 36 7.78 -13.90 -9.86
C LYS A 36 7.33 -15.15 -9.10
N ILE A 37 6.07 -15.20 -8.70
CA ILE A 37 5.49 -16.34 -7.98
C ILE A 37 5.07 -17.38 -9.01
N ASP A 38 5.61 -18.59 -8.86
CA ASP A 38 5.30 -19.72 -9.72
C ASP A 38 3.80 -20.01 -9.78
N ARG A 39 3.31 -20.39 -10.95
CA ARG A 39 1.93 -20.78 -11.23
C ARG A 39 1.36 -21.78 -10.21
N TYR A 40 2.16 -22.70 -9.69
CA TYR A 40 1.69 -23.67 -8.70
C TYR A 40 0.99 -23.02 -7.51
N PHE A 41 1.47 -21.87 -7.05
CA PHE A 41 0.88 -21.14 -5.93
C PHE A 41 -0.31 -20.27 -6.34
N ILE A 42 -0.44 -19.96 -7.62
CA ILE A 42 -1.53 -19.12 -8.16
C ILE A 42 -2.73 -19.99 -8.54
N ASP A 43 -2.50 -21.12 -9.19
CA ASP A 43 -3.55 -22.04 -9.62
C ASP A 43 -4.45 -22.44 -8.43
N HIS A 44 -5.74 -22.09 -8.50
CA HIS A 44 -6.75 -22.30 -7.46
C HIS A 44 -6.34 -21.74 -6.07
N CYS A 45 -5.62 -20.61 -6.03
CA CYS A 45 -5.21 -19.99 -4.77
C CYS A 45 -6.39 -19.45 -3.95
N ASP A 46 -7.50 -19.13 -4.60
CA ASP A 46 -8.76 -18.72 -3.99
C ASP A 46 -9.45 -19.83 -3.19
N GLU A 47 -9.13 -21.08 -3.46
CA GLU A 47 -9.73 -22.27 -2.81
C GLU A 47 -8.82 -22.92 -1.76
N SER A 48 -7.50 -22.68 -1.83
CA SER A 48 -6.50 -23.37 -0.99
C SER A 48 -5.98 -22.47 0.14
N GLU A 49 -6.29 -22.82 1.38
CA GLU A 49 -5.79 -22.07 2.55
C GLU A 49 -4.25 -22.04 2.63
N VAL A 50 -3.58 -23.11 2.23
CA VAL A 50 -2.10 -23.17 2.24
C VAL A 50 -1.52 -22.16 1.24
N LYS A 51 -2.08 -22.10 0.03
CA LYS A 51 -1.65 -21.14 -1.00
C LYS A 51 -1.97 -19.71 -0.59
N LYS A 52 -3.14 -19.48 0.02
CA LYS A 52 -3.51 -18.17 0.58
C LYS A 52 -2.48 -17.67 1.60
N GLU A 53 -2.13 -18.51 2.57
CA GLU A 53 -1.17 -18.13 3.61
C GLU A 53 0.25 -17.94 3.04
N PHE A 54 0.64 -18.76 2.05
CA PHE A 54 1.89 -18.55 1.33
C PHE A 54 1.92 -17.16 0.64
N LEU A 55 0.89 -16.85 -0.15
CA LEU A 55 0.81 -15.58 -0.88
C LEU A 55 0.80 -14.37 0.05
N LYS A 56 0.06 -14.44 1.17
CA LYS A 56 0.08 -13.42 2.21
C LYS A 56 1.50 -13.21 2.77
N SER A 57 2.17 -14.30 3.12
CA SER A 57 3.53 -14.25 3.69
C SER A 57 4.53 -13.65 2.71
N ILE A 58 4.47 -14.03 1.45
CA ILE A 58 5.32 -13.46 0.39
C ILE A 58 5.02 -11.98 0.18
N THR A 59 3.77 -11.57 0.21
CA THR A 59 3.39 -10.16 0.06
C THR A 59 3.92 -9.30 1.22
N VAL A 60 3.87 -9.82 2.44
CA VAL A 60 4.43 -9.14 3.62
C VAL A 60 5.95 -9.00 3.49
N LEU A 61 6.65 -10.07 3.09
CA LEU A 61 8.09 -10.06 2.86
C LEU A 61 8.46 -9.06 1.75
N ALA A 62 7.74 -9.07 0.66
CA ALA A 62 7.96 -8.17 -0.48
C ALA A 62 7.85 -6.70 -0.08
N LYS A 63 6.81 -6.34 0.69
CA LYS A 63 6.65 -5.00 1.25
C LYS A 63 7.80 -4.60 2.16
N ALA A 64 8.24 -5.51 3.03
CA ALA A 64 9.35 -5.26 3.96
C ALA A 64 10.70 -5.09 3.25
N THR A 65 10.89 -5.71 2.09
CA THR A 65 12.13 -5.65 1.30
C THR A 65 12.08 -4.69 0.12
N ASN A 66 10.97 -3.96 -0.05
CA ASN A 66 10.71 -3.09 -1.20
C ASN A 66 10.86 -3.81 -2.56
N THR A 67 10.39 -5.06 -2.62
CA THR A 67 10.41 -5.92 -3.81
C THR A 67 9.01 -5.93 -4.44
N ALA A 68 8.90 -5.77 -5.75
CA ALA A 68 7.64 -5.93 -6.46
C ALA A 68 7.33 -7.41 -6.71
N VAL A 69 6.07 -7.82 -6.50
CA VAL A 69 5.62 -9.18 -6.75
C VAL A 69 4.91 -9.24 -8.09
N ILE A 70 5.19 -10.30 -8.87
CA ILE A 70 4.49 -10.66 -10.11
C ILE A 70 3.85 -12.02 -9.90
N ALA A 71 2.53 -12.12 -10.02
CA ALA A 71 1.82 -13.39 -9.97
C ALA A 71 1.71 -13.99 -11.38
N GLU A 72 2.22 -15.22 -11.56
CA GLU A 72 2.26 -15.89 -12.86
C GLU A 72 1.18 -16.96 -13.01
N GLY A 73 0.71 -17.14 -14.23
CA GLY A 73 -0.20 -18.21 -14.57
C GLY A 73 -1.64 -17.98 -14.12
N ILE A 74 -2.08 -16.75 -14.00
CA ILE A 74 -3.49 -16.43 -13.75
C ILE A 74 -4.35 -16.91 -14.93
N GLU A 75 -5.27 -17.82 -14.67
CA GLU A 75 -6.21 -18.37 -15.67
C GLU A 75 -7.67 -18.15 -15.32
N ARG A 76 -7.98 -17.83 -14.03
CA ARG A 76 -9.34 -17.65 -13.54
C ARG A 76 -9.53 -16.25 -12.94
N VAL A 77 -10.75 -15.74 -13.04
CA VAL A 77 -11.11 -14.41 -12.46
C VAL A 77 -11.02 -14.42 -10.94
N GLU A 78 -11.33 -15.56 -10.31
CA GLU A 78 -11.28 -15.73 -8.87
C GLU A 78 -9.84 -15.66 -8.33
N GLU A 79 -8.88 -16.23 -9.08
CA GLU A 79 -7.45 -16.12 -8.78
C GLU A 79 -6.98 -14.67 -8.86
N LEU A 80 -7.36 -13.99 -9.94
CA LEU A 80 -7.04 -12.56 -10.12
C LEU A 80 -7.60 -11.73 -8.97
N ALA A 81 -8.88 -11.90 -8.63
CA ALA A 81 -9.53 -11.17 -7.56
C ALA A 81 -8.83 -11.39 -6.21
N TYR A 82 -8.42 -12.63 -5.92
CA TYR A 82 -7.69 -12.94 -4.70
C TYR A 82 -6.31 -12.27 -4.67
N VAL A 83 -5.54 -12.39 -5.76
CA VAL A 83 -4.20 -11.78 -5.90
C VAL A 83 -4.27 -10.27 -5.78
N GLU A 84 -5.25 -9.62 -6.42
CA GLU A 84 -5.50 -8.18 -6.27
C GLU A 84 -5.84 -7.79 -4.82
N SER A 85 -6.63 -8.63 -4.12
CA SER A 85 -7.00 -8.37 -2.71
C SER A 85 -5.78 -8.31 -1.78
N LEU A 86 -4.67 -8.96 -2.14
CA LEU A 86 -3.40 -8.91 -1.42
C LEU A 86 -2.55 -7.68 -1.78
N GLY A 87 -2.99 -6.89 -2.77
CA GLY A 87 -2.27 -5.72 -3.27
C GLY A 87 -1.14 -6.06 -4.24
N ILE A 88 -1.17 -7.24 -4.88
CA ILE A 88 -0.26 -7.61 -5.96
C ILE A 88 -0.78 -6.98 -7.25
N ALA A 89 -0.05 -5.98 -7.76
CA ALA A 89 -0.48 -5.18 -8.92
C ALA A 89 0.03 -5.73 -10.26
N ASN A 90 1.05 -6.58 -10.24
CA ASN A 90 1.62 -7.13 -11.47
C ASN A 90 1.19 -8.59 -11.62
N VAL A 91 0.57 -8.90 -12.74
CA VAL A 91 0.03 -10.23 -13.03
C VAL A 91 0.35 -10.65 -14.46
N GLN A 92 0.50 -11.96 -14.66
CA GLN A 92 0.72 -12.59 -15.95
C GLN A 92 -0.07 -13.89 -16.02
N GLY A 93 -0.71 -14.18 -17.16
CA GLY A 93 -1.43 -15.46 -17.33
C GLY A 93 -2.38 -15.47 -18.52
N PHE A 94 -2.93 -16.65 -18.81
CA PHE A 94 -3.80 -16.86 -19.97
C PHE A 94 -5.18 -16.19 -19.84
N LEU A 95 -5.56 -15.81 -18.63
CA LEU A 95 -6.74 -14.96 -18.43
C LEU A 95 -6.59 -13.62 -19.15
N LEU A 96 -5.38 -13.06 -19.15
CA LEU A 96 -5.08 -11.79 -19.81
C LEU A 96 -4.93 -12.00 -21.31
N GLU A 97 -3.91 -12.77 -21.72
CA GLU A 97 -3.65 -13.13 -23.10
C GLU A 97 -2.73 -14.35 -23.17
N LYS A 98 -2.95 -15.19 -24.19
CA LYS A 98 -2.01 -16.27 -24.51
C LYS A 98 -0.83 -15.72 -25.32
N PRO A 99 0.36 -16.33 -25.22
CA PRO A 99 1.51 -15.93 -26.04
C PRO A 99 1.14 -15.83 -27.53
N ASN A 100 1.41 -14.67 -28.13
CA ASN A 100 1.06 -14.37 -29.50
C ASN A 100 2.26 -13.67 -30.17
N SER A 101 2.52 -14.02 -31.43
CA SER A 101 3.56 -13.36 -32.23
C SER A 101 3.21 -11.92 -32.64
N ASN A 102 1.95 -11.55 -32.54
CA ASN A 102 1.47 -10.19 -32.79
C ASN A 102 0.57 -9.77 -31.61
N PRO A 103 1.14 -9.40 -30.45
CA PRO A 103 0.36 -9.02 -29.27
C PRO A 103 -0.48 -7.78 -29.61
N SER A 104 -1.76 -7.85 -29.29
CA SER A 104 -2.71 -6.73 -29.41
C SER A 104 -2.93 -6.11 -28.02
N LEU A 105 -3.04 -4.79 -27.98
CA LEU A 105 -3.51 -4.08 -26.80
C LEU A 105 -5.05 -3.93 -26.81
N ASP A 106 -5.72 -4.47 -27.84
CA ASP A 106 -7.18 -4.42 -27.98
C ASP A 106 -7.81 -5.57 -27.19
N TYR A 107 -8.08 -5.34 -25.93
CA TYR A 107 -8.89 -6.25 -25.12
C TYR A 107 -10.34 -6.18 -25.56
N SER A 108 -10.99 -7.33 -25.74
CA SER A 108 -12.44 -7.35 -25.97
C SER A 108 -13.18 -6.78 -24.78
N SER A 109 -14.36 -6.20 -25.03
CA SER A 109 -15.22 -5.69 -23.93
C SER A 109 -15.59 -6.79 -22.93
N GLU A 110 -15.64 -8.06 -23.37
CA GLU A 110 -15.86 -9.23 -22.51
C GLU A 110 -14.65 -9.53 -21.62
N GLN A 111 -13.43 -9.43 -22.17
CA GLN A 111 -12.21 -9.59 -21.36
C GLN A 111 -12.07 -8.46 -20.34
N LEU A 112 -12.37 -7.23 -20.70
CA LEU A 112 -12.34 -6.09 -19.77
C LEU A 112 -13.41 -6.21 -18.67
N GLN A 113 -14.59 -6.78 -19.01
CA GLN A 113 -15.62 -7.06 -18.02
C GLN A 113 -15.23 -8.23 -17.09
N ALA A 114 -14.62 -9.29 -17.65
CA ALA A 114 -14.15 -10.44 -16.87
C ALA A 114 -13.00 -10.04 -15.92
N LEU A 115 -12.13 -9.17 -16.36
CA LEU A 115 -11.03 -8.63 -15.56
C LEU A 115 -11.52 -7.65 -14.50
N ASN A 116 -12.80 -7.24 -14.57
CA ASN A 116 -13.41 -6.32 -13.61
C ASN A 116 -12.42 -5.18 -13.25
N PHE A 117 -11.71 -4.69 -14.28
CA PHE A 117 -10.92 -3.49 -14.12
C PHE A 117 -11.89 -2.43 -13.62
N LYS A 118 -12.03 -2.37 -12.33
CA LYS A 118 -12.41 -1.12 -11.71
C LYS A 118 -11.40 -0.13 -12.27
N GLN A 119 -11.79 0.60 -13.33
CA GLN A 119 -11.16 1.88 -13.56
C GLN A 119 -10.99 2.44 -12.15
N PRO A 120 -9.82 3.02 -11.82
CA PRO A 120 -9.75 3.77 -10.58
C PRO A 120 -10.93 4.73 -10.65
N SER A 121 -12.09 4.24 -10.22
CA SER A 121 -13.19 5.09 -9.93
C SER A 121 -12.55 6.03 -8.93
N ASN A 122 -12.65 7.33 -9.12
CA ASN A 122 -12.32 8.33 -8.11
C ASN A 122 -13.15 8.13 -6.81
N THR A 123 -13.88 7.03 -6.71
CA THR A 123 -14.33 6.42 -5.47
C THR A 123 -13.17 5.58 -4.95
N PHE A 124 -12.29 6.20 -4.18
CA PHE A 124 -11.43 5.49 -3.24
C PHE A 124 -12.25 4.35 -2.63
N ASP A 125 -11.77 3.10 -2.78
CA ASP A 125 -12.34 2.00 -2.02
C ASP A 125 -12.26 2.40 -0.55
N GLN A 126 -13.41 2.71 0.04
CA GLN A 126 -13.48 3.22 1.42
C GLN A 126 -12.85 2.23 2.41
N SER A 127 -12.69 0.95 2.03
CA SER A 127 -12.05 -0.07 2.87
C SER A 127 -10.52 0.01 2.89
N MET A 128 -9.89 0.64 1.88
CA MET A 128 -8.43 0.81 1.80
C MET A 128 -7.97 2.27 1.89
N ALA A 129 -8.89 3.22 1.84
CA ALA A 129 -8.56 4.62 2.04
C ALA A 129 -8.20 4.88 3.50
N ILE A 130 -7.13 5.60 3.77
CA ILE A 130 -6.74 6.03 5.12
C ILE A 130 -7.90 6.70 5.86
N GLY A 131 -8.92 7.16 5.14
CA GLY A 131 -10.13 7.77 5.68
C GLY A 131 -10.95 6.86 6.61
N TRP A 132 -10.89 5.53 6.50
CA TRP A 132 -11.57 4.65 7.47
C TRP A 132 -10.83 4.57 8.81
N LEU A 133 -9.53 4.92 8.83
CA LEU A 133 -8.75 5.09 10.05
C LEU A 133 -8.86 6.52 10.61
N ALA A 134 -9.45 7.44 9.83
CA ALA A 134 -9.59 8.81 10.25
C ALA A 134 -10.63 8.91 11.36
N VAL A 135 -10.21 9.39 12.50
CA VAL A 135 -11.11 9.77 13.61
C VAL A 135 -11.58 11.19 13.31
N THR A 136 -12.90 11.41 13.31
CA THR A 136 -13.44 12.76 13.22
C THR A 136 -13.07 13.55 14.45
N GLN A 137 -12.25 14.58 14.27
CA GLN A 137 -11.84 15.49 15.34
C GLN A 137 -12.23 16.93 14.99
N GLU A 138 -12.46 17.73 16.02
CA GLU A 138 -12.65 19.16 15.86
C GLU A 138 -11.33 19.77 15.35
N ALA A 139 -11.40 20.48 14.22
CA ALA A 139 -10.30 21.30 13.75
C ALA A 139 -10.36 22.67 14.44
N ILE A 140 -9.20 23.30 14.60
CA ILE A 140 -9.09 24.64 15.17
C ILE A 140 -8.80 25.68 14.08
N ASP A 141 -9.24 26.90 14.30
CA ASP A 141 -8.89 28.04 13.44
C ASP A 141 -7.47 28.53 13.76
N SER A 142 -6.78 29.06 12.75
CA SER A 142 -5.42 29.60 12.91
C SER A 142 -5.32 30.79 13.90
N GLU A 143 -6.45 31.40 14.26
CA GLU A 143 -6.53 32.46 15.27
C GLU A 143 -6.96 31.93 16.66
N THR A 144 -7.16 30.61 16.82
CA THR A 144 -7.50 30.00 18.09
C THR A 144 -6.38 30.20 19.10
N ARG A 145 -6.72 30.69 20.29
CA ARG A 145 -5.74 30.90 21.35
C ARG A 145 -5.18 29.57 21.86
N CYS A 146 -3.88 29.53 22.16
CA CYS A 146 -3.21 28.33 22.68
C CYS A 146 -3.93 27.73 23.91
N LYS A 147 -4.48 28.56 24.80
CA LYS A 147 -5.25 28.14 25.96
C LYS A 147 -6.51 27.36 25.59
N ASP A 148 -7.19 27.73 24.51
CA ASP A 148 -8.43 27.06 24.10
C ASP A 148 -8.09 25.78 23.32
N ALA A 149 -7.04 25.76 22.53
CA ALA A 149 -6.49 24.55 21.92
C ALA A 149 -6.04 23.52 23.00
N HIS A 150 -5.41 23.98 24.09
CA HIS A 150 -5.01 23.10 25.19
C HIS A 150 -6.20 22.41 25.85
N LYS A 151 -7.33 23.10 26.03
CA LYS A 151 -8.54 22.49 26.60
C LYS A 151 -9.09 21.34 25.73
N LEU A 152 -8.94 21.41 24.41
CA LEU A 152 -9.35 20.33 23.50
C LEU A 152 -8.50 19.08 23.74
N PHE A 153 -7.19 19.24 23.93
CA PHE A 153 -6.30 18.12 24.27
C PHE A 153 -6.55 17.55 25.68
N GLU A 154 -7.06 18.36 26.62
CA GLU A 154 -7.43 17.86 27.96
C GLU A 154 -8.76 17.11 27.95
N LYS A 155 -9.71 17.53 27.10
CA LYS A 155 -11.02 16.91 26.96
C LYS A 155 -10.93 15.48 26.43
N ASP A 156 -9.98 15.24 25.51
CA ASP A 156 -9.71 13.90 24.98
C ASP A 156 -8.20 13.63 24.98
N LYS A 157 -7.77 12.77 25.90
CA LYS A 157 -6.36 12.42 26.08
C LYS A 157 -5.78 11.58 24.92
N ALA A 158 -6.63 10.97 24.08
CA ALA A 158 -6.21 10.21 22.93
C ALA A 158 -5.82 11.11 21.74
N VAL A 159 -6.25 12.38 21.76
CA VAL A 159 -5.90 13.36 20.73
C VAL A 159 -4.46 13.80 20.92
N MET A 160 -3.62 13.55 19.93
CA MET A 160 -2.21 13.94 19.93
C MET A 160 -1.91 15.12 19.01
N SER A 161 -2.83 15.42 18.07
CA SER A 161 -2.68 16.49 17.09
C SER A 161 -4.03 17.04 16.68
N LEU A 162 -4.12 18.34 16.42
CA LEU A 162 -5.29 19.04 15.89
C LEU A 162 -4.97 19.65 14.52
N ALA A 163 -5.90 19.53 13.57
CA ALA A 163 -5.79 20.21 12.30
C ALA A 163 -6.03 21.73 12.50
N VAL A 164 -5.18 22.55 11.90
CA VAL A 164 -5.32 24.01 11.90
C VAL A 164 -5.85 24.47 10.55
N LEU A 165 -6.96 25.18 10.54
CA LEU A 165 -7.61 25.69 9.33
C LEU A 165 -7.43 27.21 9.22
N ASN A 166 -7.40 27.71 7.99
CA ASN A 166 -7.51 29.15 7.71
C ASN A 166 -8.99 29.59 7.69
N LYS A 167 -9.23 30.90 7.51
CA LYS A 167 -10.58 31.48 7.42
C LYS A 167 -11.42 30.94 6.24
N ALA A 168 -10.79 30.32 5.25
CA ALA A 168 -11.46 29.68 4.13
C ALA A 168 -11.76 28.18 4.39
N GLY A 169 -11.47 27.67 5.60
CA GLY A 169 -11.67 26.25 5.96
C GLY A 169 -10.63 25.31 5.36
N GLN A 170 -9.52 25.82 4.84
CA GLN A 170 -8.47 24.98 4.26
C GLN A 170 -7.40 24.64 5.32
N PRO A 171 -6.88 23.41 5.37
CA PRO A 171 -5.83 23.03 6.32
C PRO A 171 -4.53 23.79 6.01
N VAL A 172 -3.97 24.40 7.04
CA VAL A 172 -2.69 25.15 6.97
C VAL A 172 -1.59 24.51 7.82
N GLY A 173 -1.92 23.53 8.66
CA GLY A 173 -0.96 22.83 9.48
C GLY A 173 -1.58 21.86 10.48
N LEU A 174 -0.72 21.27 11.30
CA LEU A 174 -1.07 20.43 12.44
C LEU A 174 -0.45 21.05 13.70
N LEU A 175 -1.24 21.14 14.76
CA LEU A 175 -0.76 21.48 16.10
C LEU A 175 -0.61 20.20 16.91
N HIS A 176 0.61 19.88 17.32
CA HIS A 176 0.89 18.74 18.18
C HIS A 176 0.79 19.13 19.65
N LYS A 177 0.30 18.20 20.47
CA LYS A 177 0.13 18.41 21.92
C LYS A 177 1.44 18.82 22.60
N ASP A 178 2.56 18.20 22.20
CA ASP A 178 3.87 18.47 22.78
C ASP A 178 4.33 19.91 22.54
N GLN A 179 4.02 20.49 21.38
CA GLN A 179 4.34 21.87 21.05
C GLN A 179 3.64 22.85 22.00
N LEU A 180 2.37 22.59 22.32
CA LEU A 180 1.68 23.41 23.33
C LEU A 180 2.24 23.22 24.74
N THR A 181 2.64 22.00 25.08
CA THR A 181 3.25 21.73 26.38
C THR A 181 4.55 22.49 26.53
N GLU A 182 5.37 22.57 25.50
CA GLU A 182 6.61 23.37 25.50
C GLU A 182 6.32 24.87 25.67
N VAL A 183 5.30 25.39 24.97
CA VAL A 183 4.91 26.82 25.08
C VAL A 183 4.47 27.15 26.51
N PHE A 184 3.68 26.28 27.16
CA PHE A 184 3.23 26.53 28.53
C PHE A 184 4.30 26.25 29.59
N ALA A 185 5.30 25.43 29.30
CA ALA A 185 6.44 25.18 30.22
C ALA A 185 7.47 26.31 30.17
N ALA A 186 7.43 27.19 29.16
CA ALA A 186 8.32 28.33 29.08
C ALA A 186 8.04 29.35 30.19
N PRO A 187 9.05 30.05 30.74
CA PRO A 187 8.86 31.12 31.70
C PRO A 187 7.87 32.17 31.17
N TYR A 188 6.80 32.40 31.90
CA TYR A 188 5.66 33.27 31.52
C TYR A 188 4.72 32.72 30.42
N GLY A 189 4.82 31.43 30.02
CA GLY A 189 3.97 30.84 29.00
C GLY A 189 2.46 30.98 29.27
N HIS A 190 2.03 30.91 30.53
CA HIS A 190 0.63 31.12 30.92
C HIS A 190 0.13 32.57 30.88
N ALA A 191 1.01 33.54 30.77
CA ALA A 191 0.68 34.97 30.75
C ALA A 191 0.64 35.59 29.35
N LEU A 192 1.22 34.93 28.39
CA LEU A 192 1.39 35.46 27.02
C LEU A 192 0.35 34.89 26.03
N TYR A 193 -0.39 33.82 26.39
CA TYR A 193 -1.32 33.15 25.47
C TYR A 193 -2.66 32.84 26.15
#